data_7855d51295d8f8d77d283e65bafa527d
#
_entry.id   7855d51295d8f8d77d283e65bafa527d
#
_cell.length_a   1.000
_cell.length_b   1.000
_cell.length_c   1.000
_cell.angle_alpha   90.00
_cell.angle_beta   90.00
_cell.angle_gamma   90.00
#
_symmetry.space_group_name_H-M   'P 1'
#
loop_
_entity.id
_entity.type
_entity.pdbx_description
1 polymer ?
#
loop_
_entity_poly.entity_id
_entity_poly.type
_entity_poly.pdbx_seq_one_letter_code
_entity_poly.pdbx_strand_id
1 'polypeptide(L)'
;MSARLIYVMDPMCSWCWGFAPVADALVQQARAADVPLHLVMGGLRSEASPLEPSKRRYILEHWQAVEEATGQLFLREGALPEGFVYDTTPACLAVTAARSLEPERAWELVKLIQQAFYGQGRDVTRPSVLAELAEQAGFSRQQFADAFDSPEQQAATAADFTWSQDLGIAGFPTLLAERNGQLALLTNGYQPLSELSPLLGRWLERAASA
;
A
#
# COMPACT_ATOMS: atom_id res chain seq x y z
N MET A 1 -26.23 -5.84 0.12
CA MET A 1 -25.46 -5.20 1.22
C MET A 1 -24.04 -4.96 0.72
N SER A 2 -23.51 -3.74 0.81
CA SER A 2 -22.14 -3.45 0.38
C SER A 2 -21.18 -3.73 1.54
N ALA A 3 -20.23 -4.63 1.34
CA ALA A 3 -19.15 -4.92 2.27
C ALA A 3 -17.83 -4.81 1.52
N ARG A 4 -16.78 -4.29 2.14
CA ARG A 4 -15.44 -4.24 1.59
C ARG A 4 -14.38 -4.21 2.70
N LEU A 5 -13.21 -4.72 2.37
CA LEU A 5 -12.01 -4.53 3.17
C LEU A 5 -11.31 -3.26 2.68
N ILE A 6 -10.96 -2.35 3.58
CA ILE A 6 -10.25 -1.10 3.24
C ILE A 6 -8.85 -1.19 3.81
N TYR A 7 -7.85 -1.10 2.94
CA TYR A 7 -6.45 -1.10 3.34
C TYR A 7 -5.84 0.27 3.08
N VAL A 8 -5.58 1.00 4.16
CA VAL A 8 -4.91 2.30 4.13
C VAL A 8 -3.41 2.06 4.28
N MET A 9 -2.67 2.42 3.26
CA MET A 9 -1.25 2.09 3.16
C MET A 9 -0.50 3.07 2.28
N ASP A 10 0.82 2.94 2.26
CA ASP A 10 1.69 3.56 1.28
C ASP A 10 2.64 2.49 0.72
N PRO A 11 2.80 2.36 -0.61
CA PRO A 11 3.66 1.33 -1.20
C PRO A 11 5.13 1.44 -0.78
N MET A 12 5.55 2.63 -0.32
CA MET A 12 6.91 2.88 0.14
C MET A 12 7.00 3.00 1.68
N CYS A 13 6.01 2.52 2.41
CA CYS A 13 6.03 2.41 3.86
C CYS A 13 6.68 1.08 4.28
N SER A 14 7.73 1.14 5.10
CA SER A 14 8.47 -0.04 5.56
C SER A 14 7.61 -1.01 6.38
N TRP A 15 6.74 -0.51 7.26
CA TRP A 15 5.81 -1.34 8.00
C TRP A 15 4.74 -1.99 7.12
N CYS A 16 4.34 -1.33 6.02
CA CYS A 16 3.45 -1.94 5.02
C CYS A 16 4.16 -3.07 4.25
N TRP A 17 5.46 -2.92 3.97
CA TRP A 17 6.27 -4.02 3.42
C TRP A 17 6.40 -5.18 4.41
N GLY A 18 6.73 -4.89 5.67
CA GLY A 18 6.76 -5.91 6.72
C GLY A 18 5.42 -6.62 6.92
N PHE A 19 4.33 -5.93 6.68
CA PHE A 19 2.96 -6.45 6.78
C PHE A 19 2.49 -7.16 5.50
N ALA A 20 3.21 -7.06 4.39
CA ALA A 20 2.75 -7.55 3.08
C ALA A 20 2.31 -9.02 3.07
N PRO A 21 3.02 -9.99 3.67
CA PRO A 21 2.54 -11.37 3.73
C PRO A 21 1.23 -11.54 4.50
N VAL A 22 1.06 -10.81 5.60
CA VAL A 22 -0.17 -10.81 6.41
C VAL A 22 -1.31 -10.16 5.63
N ALA A 23 -1.07 -9.01 5.00
CA ALA A 23 -2.05 -8.33 4.17
C ALA A 23 -2.54 -9.20 3.03
N ASP A 24 -1.63 -9.88 2.33
CA ASP A 24 -2.01 -10.79 1.22
C ASP A 24 -2.90 -11.93 1.71
N ALA A 25 -2.59 -12.57 2.82
CA ALA A 25 -3.40 -13.61 3.41
C ALA A 25 -4.81 -13.11 3.80
N LEU A 26 -4.92 -11.91 4.38
CA LEU A 26 -6.20 -11.31 4.75
C LEU A 26 -7.02 -10.90 3.51
N VAL A 27 -6.37 -10.40 2.47
CA VAL A 27 -7.02 -10.11 1.18
C VAL A 27 -7.58 -11.38 0.55
N GLN A 28 -6.83 -12.48 0.56
CA GLN A 28 -7.33 -13.78 0.06
C GLN A 28 -8.51 -14.29 0.91
N GLN A 29 -8.44 -14.15 2.24
CA GLN A 29 -9.54 -14.53 3.13
C GLN A 29 -10.81 -13.71 2.84
N ALA A 30 -10.70 -12.41 2.61
CA ALA A 30 -11.83 -11.56 2.26
C ALA A 30 -12.41 -11.92 0.87
N ARG A 31 -11.55 -12.12 -0.12
CA ARG A 31 -11.96 -12.54 -1.48
C ARG A 31 -12.68 -13.89 -1.49
N ALA A 32 -12.24 -14.84 -0.68
CA ALA A 32 -12.91 -16.13 -0.53
C ALA A 32 -14.34 -16.01 0.05
N ALA A 33 -14.68 -14.89 0.66
CA ALA A 33 -16.01 -14.54 1.16
C ALA A 33 -16.72 -13.48 0.29
N ASP A 34 -16.27 -13.29 -0.96
CA ASP A 34 -16.81 -12.30 -1.92
C ASP A 34 -16.77 -10.85 -1.40
N VAL A 35 -15.81 -10.53 -0.52
CA VAL A 35 -15.58 -9.18 0.00
C VAL A 35 -14.40 -8.55 -0.74
N PRO A 36 -14.63 -7.52 -1.56
CA PRO A 36 -13.57 -6.87 -2.33
C PRO A 36 -12.63 -6.04 -1.45
N LEU A 37 -11.38 -5.91 -1.91
CA LEU A 37 -10.39 -4.99 -1.37
C LEU A 37 -10.57 -3.59 -1.97
N HIS A 38 -10.58 -2.58 -1.13
CA HIS A 38 -10.43 -1.18 -1.51
C HIS A 38 -9.13 -0.61 -0.94
N LEU A 39 -8.22 -0.22 -1.82
CA LEU A 39 -6.95 0.40 -1.44
C LEU A 39 -7.14 1.90 -1.27
N VAL A 40 -6.62 2.46 -0.18
CA VAL A 40 -6.58 3.90 0.08
C VAL A 40 -5.13 4.29 0.34
N MET A 41 -4.64 5.28 -0.40
CA MET A 41 -3.25 5.74 -0.28
C MET A 41 -3.11 6.73 0.88
N GLY A 42 -2.08 6.51 1.69
CA GLY A 42 -1.85 7.31 2.90
C GLY A 42 -0.98 8.55 2.69
N GLY A 43 -0.10 8.55 1.70
CA GLY A 43 0.81 9.66 1.44
C GLY A 43 1.86 9.84 2.54
N LEU A 44 2.74 8.86 2.70
CA LEU A 44 3.72 8.82 3.78
C LEU A 44 4.71 10.00 3.76
N ARG A 45 5.19 10.36 2.56
CA ARG A 45 6.21 11.40 2.35
C ARG A 45 5.98 12.15 1.04
N SER A 46 6.14 13.48 1.09
CA SER A 46 6.21 14.36 -0.09
C SER A 46 7.47 15.21 0.00
N GLU A 47 8.63 14.56 -0.06
CA GLU A 47 9.93 15.25 0.00
C GLU A 47 10.25 15.83 -1.38
N ALA A 48 10.78 17.07 -1.39
CA ALA A 48 11.22 17.74 -2.62
C ALA A 48 12.74 17.79 -2.78
N SER A 49 13.48 17.36 -1.75
CA SER A 49 14.94 17.42 -1.69
C SER A 49 15.54 16.04 -1.43
N PRO A 50 16.78 15.80 -1.88
CA PRO A 50 17.50 14.58 -1.58
C PRO A 50 17.60 14.31 -0.08
N LEU A 51 17.60 13.02 0.28
CA LEU A 51 17.81 12.59 1.66
C LEU A 51 19.18 13.02 2.18
N GLU A 52 19.18 13.69 3.31
CA GLU A 52 20.41 13.97 4.06
C GLU A 52 21.04 12.64 4.56
N PRO A 53 22.37 12.52 4.61
CA PRO A 53 23.06 11.29 5.02
C PRO A 53 22.63 10.76 6.39
N SER A 54 22.35 11.63 7.34
CA SER A 54 21.85 11.27 8.68
C SER A 54 20.44 10.69 8.64
N LYS A 55 19.54 11.29 7.83
CA LYS A 55 18.17 10.80 7.64
C LYS A 55 18.16 9.48 6.91
N ARG A 56 19.02 9.32 5.89
CA ARG A 56 19.19 8.03 5.19
C ARG A 56 19.59 6.92 6.16
N ARG A 57 20.60 7.14 7.00
CA ARG A 57 21.05 6.17 8.00
C ARG A 57 19.93 5.78 8.95
N TYR A 58 19.21 6.76 9.50
CA TYR A 58 18.06 6.54 10.36
C TYR A 58 16.99 5.66 9.69
N ILE A 59 16.69 5.90 8.42
CA ILE A 59 15.70 5.11 7.67
C ILE A 59 16.18 3.66 7.50
N LEU A 60 17.45 3.44 7.18
CA LEU A 60 18.00 2.08 7.02
C LEU A 60 18.04 1.31 8.36
N GLU A 61 18.34 1.98 9.47
CA GLU A 61 18.25 1.40 10.81
C GLU A 61 16.79 1.04 11.16
N HIS A 62 15.84 1.89 10.77
CA HIS A 62 14.42 1.61 10.93
C HIS A 62 13.97 0.39 10.11
N TRP A 63 14.44 0.25 8.86
CA TRP A 63 14.17 -0.94 8.06
C TRP A 63 14.68 -2.22 8.72
N GLN A 64 15.86 -2.16 9.35
CA GLN A 64 16.38 -3.29 10.11
C GLN A 64 15.45 -3.67 11.28
N ALA A 65 14.95 -2.69 12.02
CA ALA A 65 14.02 -2.94 13.11
C ALA A 65 12.69 -3.55 12.62
N VAL A 66 12.19 -3.12 11.45
CA VAL A 66 11.01 -3.72 10.82
C VAL A 66 11.27 -5.16 10.38
N GLU A 67 12.43 -5.44 9.78
CA GLU A 67 12.85 -6.80 9.40
C GLU A 67 12.91 -7.72 10.62
N GLU A 68 13.52 -7.27 11.72
CA GLU A 68 13.59 -8.03 12.98
C GLU A 68 12.19 -8.30 13.59
N ALA A 69 11.29 -7.34 13.49
CA ALA A 69 9.94 -7.47 14.05
C ALA A 69 8.99 -8.33 13.20
N THR A 70 9.18 -8.36 11.89
CA THR A 70 8.22 -8.97 10.95
C THR A 70 8.75 -10.20 10.24
N GLY A 71 10.07 -10.35 10.15
CA GLY A 71 10.74 -11.39 9.36
C GLY A 71 10.78 -11.10 7.85
N GLN A 72 10.23 -9.98 7.39
CA GLN A 72 10.26 -9.58 5.98
C GLN A 72 11.63 -9.00 5.62
N LEU A 73 12.24 -9.53 4.58
CA LEU A 73 13.61 -9.17 4.19
C LEU A 73 13.67 -7.82 3.46
N PHE A 74 14.68 -7.04 3.77
CA PHE A 74 14.97 -5.75 3.12
C PHE A 74 16.33 -5.81 2.43
N LEU A 75 16.39 -5.45 1.15
CA LEU A 75 17.66 -5.19 0.47
C LEU A 75 18.20 -3.82 0.92
N ARG A 76 19.19 -3.82 1.79
CA ARG A 76 19.80 -2.58 2.32
C ARG A 76 21.03 -2.13 1.53
N GLU A 77 21.74 -3.07 0.91
CA GLU A 77 22.91 -2.76 0.09
C GLU A 77 22.50 -1.99 -1.16
N GLY A 78 23.08 -0.80 -1.34
CA GLY A 78 22.73 0.09 -2.45
C GLY A 78 21.34 0.78 -2.34
N ALA A 79 20.59 0.52 -1.28
CA ALA A 79 19.29 1.15 -1.06
C ALA A 79 19.43 2.64 -0.75
N LEU A 80 18.45 3.43 -1.19
CA LEU A 80 18.39 4.88 -0.99
C LEU A 80 19.70 5.56 -1.41
N PRO A 81 20.09 5.49 -2.70
CA PRO A 81 21.38 6.00 -3.17
C PRO A 81 21.53 7.50 -2.90
N GLU A 82 22.76 8.01 -3.01
CA GLU A 82 23.01 9.44 -2.93
C GLU A 82 22.14 10.20 -3.94
N GLY A 83 21.55 11.32 -3.49
CA GLY A 83 20.64 12.10 -4.31
C GLY A 83 19.20 11.57 -4.38
N PHE A 84 18.88 10.47 -3.70
CA PHE A 84 17.52 9.93 -3.68
C PHE A 84 16.54 10.89 -2.99
N VAL A 85 15.48 11.24 -3.69
CA VAL A 85 14.35 12.03 -3.16
C VAL A 85 13.26 11.07 -2.73
N TYR A 86 12.99 11.00 -1.43
CA TYR A 86 12.01 10.06 -0.88
C TYR A 86 10.59 10.66 -0.96
N ASP A 87 10.05 10.74 -2.17
CA ASP A 87 8.67 11.15 -2.43
C ASP A 87 7.84 9.92 -2.76
N THR A 88 6.81 9.63 -1.96
CA THR A 88 5.94 8.46 -2.16
C THR A 88 4.74 8.78 -3.04
N THR A 89 4.52 10.04 -3.39
CA THR A 89 3.38 10.48 -4.21
C THR A 89 3.28 9.75 -5.55
N PRO A 90 4.37 9.56 -6.34
CA PRO A 90 4.28 8.84 -7.61
C PRO A 90 3.83 7.38 -7.46
N ALA A 91 4.34 6.68 -6.44
CA ALA A 91 3.94 5.29 -6.17
C ALA A 91 2.46 5.20 -5.71
N CYS A 92 1.99 6.14 -4.90
CA CYS A 92 0.58 6.26 -4.52
C CYS A 92 -0.30 6.54 -5.74
N LEU A 93 0.10 7.47 -6.62
CA LEU A 93 -0.59 7.79 -7.86
C LEU A 93 -0.70 6.58 -8.79
N ALA A 94 0.36 5.77 -8.88
CA ALA A 94 0.34 4.52 -9.65
C ALA A 94 -0.74 3.55 -9.16
N VAL A 95 -0.91 3.42 -7.85
CA VAL A 95 -1.94 2.55 -7.26
C VAL A 95 -3.34 3.10 -7.50
N THR A 96 -3.57 4.40 -7.36
CA THR A 96 -4.88 5.00 -7.65
C THR A 96 -5.23 4.92 -9.12
N ALA A 97 -4.28 5.09 -10.03
CA ALA A 97 -4.46 4.87 -11.48
C ALA A 97 -4.84 3.41 -11.78
N ALA A 98 -4.10 2.44 -11.22
CA ALA A 98 -4.42 1.03 -11.36
C ALA A 98 -5.81 0.67 -10.81
N ARG A 99 -6.16 1.21 -9.64
CA ARG A 99 -7.48 1.03 -9.02
C ARG A 99 -8.62 1.56 -9.90
N SER A 100 -8.40 2.66 -10.60
CA SER A 100 -9.41 3.24 -11.50
C SER A 100 -9.63 2.42 -12.77
N LEU A 101 -8.59 1.73 -13.24
CA LEU A 101 -8.65 0.89 -14.43
C LEU A 101 -9.23 -0.49 -14.12
N GLU A 102 -8.61 -1.20 -13.17
CA GLU A 102 -8.98 -2.55 -12.76
C GLU A 102 -8.76 -2.74 -11.24
N PRO A 103 -9.78 -2.43 -10.40
CA PRO A 103 -9.64 -2.49 -8.93
C PRO A 103 -9.14 -3.85 -8.41
N GLU A 104 -9.60 -4.95 -9.03
CA GLU A 104 -9.23 -6.32 -8.65
C GLU A 104 -7.72 -6.59 -8.81
N ARG A 105 -7.09 -5.90 -9.77
CA ARG A 105 -5.67 -6.08 -10.13
C ARG A 105 -4.74 -5.09 -9.45
N ALA A 106 -5.28 -4.02 -8.87
CA ALA A 106 -4.46 -2.99 -8.23
C ALA A 106 -3.58 -3.55 -7.08
N TRP A 107 -4.06 -4.58 -6.37
CA TRP A 107 -3.27 -5.26 -5.33
C TRP A 107 -1.99 -5.93 -5.88
N GLU A 108 -2.05 -6.49 -7.08
CA GLU A 108 -0.86 -7.07 -7.72
C GLU A 108 0.20 -5.99 -8.01
N LEU A 109 -0.23 -4.81 -8.46
CA LEU A 109 0.70 -3.69 -8.65
C LEU A 109 1.34 -3.23 -7.33
N VAL A 110 0.57 -3.14 -6.23
CA VAL A 110 1.13 -2.82 -4.90
C VAL A 110 2.25 -3.79 -4.53
N LYS A 111 2.02 -5.09 -4.66
CA LYS A 111 3.03 -6.12 -4.36
C LYS A 111 4.29 -5.97 -5.20
N LEU A 112 4.14 -5.69 -6.50
CA LEU A 112 5.28 -5.48 -7.40
C LEU A 112 6.05 -4.19 -7.06
N ILE A 113 5.38 -3.10 -6.71
CA ILE A 113 6.04 -1.85 -6.28
C ILE A 113 6.84 -2.09 -5.00
N GLN A 114 6.24 -2.73 -4.00
CA GLN A 114 6.92 -3.05 -2.75
C GLN A 114 8.13 -3.94 -2.97
N GLN A 115 8.00 -5.01 -3.76
CA GLN A 115 9.10 -5.91 -4.10
C GLN A 115 10.21 -5.19 -4.87
N ALA A 116 9.86 -4.32 -5.83
CA ALA A 116 10.83 -3.55 -6.59
C ALA A 116 11.64 -2.61 -5.69
N PHE A 117 10.97 -1.91 -4.78
CA PHE A 117 11.63 -0.94 -3.89
C PHE A 117 12.43 -1.61 -2.78
N TYR A 118 11.80 -2.47 -1.97
CA TYR A 118 12.42 -3.07 -0.79
C TYR A 118 13.25 -4.32 -1.08
N GLY A 119 12.88 -5.09 -2.08
CA GLY A 119 13.54 -6.37 -2.42
C GLY A 119 14.56 -6.27 -3.55
N GLN A 120 14.45 -5.27 -4.43
CA GLN A 120 15.29 -5.14 -5.61
C GLN A 120 16.05 -3.80 -5.69
N GLY A 121 15.81 -2.85 -4.77
CA GLY A 121 16.47 -1.55 -4.75
C GLY A 121 16.16 -0.66 -5.94
N ARG A 122 15.01 -0.87 -6.60
CA ARG A 122 14.57 -0.06 -7.75
C ARG A 122 13.96 1.25 -7.29
N ASP A 123 14.17 2.30 -8.06
CA ASP A 123 13.60 3.63 -7.81
C ASP A 123 12.15 3.70 -8.30
N VAL A 124 11.20 3.42 -7.41
CA VAL A 124 9.76 3.47 -7.69
C VAL A 124 9.14 4.87 -7.60
N THR A 125 9.97 5.91 -7.46
CA THR A 125 9.53 7.30 -7.66
C THR A 125 9.49 7.69 -9.14
N ARG A 126 10.09 6.85 -10.01
CA ARG A 126 10.20 7.11 -11.44
C ARG A 126 8.99 6.58 -12.21
N PRO A 127 8.29 7.43 -12.99
CA PRO A 127 7.14 7.01 -13.79
C PRO A 127 7.42 5.83 -14.74
N SER A 128 8.63 5.78 -15.33
CA SER A 128 9.04 4.69 -16.22
C SER A 128 9.10 3.33 -15.53
N VAL A 129 9.56 3.31 -14.28
CA VAL A 129 9.59 2.08 -13.44
C VAL A 129 8.19 1.66 -13.06
N LEU A 130 7.34 2.60 -12.67
CA LEU A 130 5.95 2.33 -12.31
C LEU A 130 5.13 1.80 -13.50
N ALA A 131 5.34 2.34 -14.71
CA ALA A 131 4.70 1.86 -15.94
C ALA A 131 5.14 0.42 -16.30
N GLU A 132 6.42 0.10 -16.12
CA GLU A 132 6.94 -1.26 -16.31
C GLU A 132 6.31 -2.25 -15.31
N LEU A 133 6.20 -1.87 -14.04
CA LEU A 133 5.57 -2.70 -13.00
C LEU A 133 4.07 -2.87 -13.25
N ALA A 134 3.39 -1.84 -13.74
CA ALA A 134 1.98 -1.93 -14.12
C ALA A 134 1.78 -2.92 -15.28
N GLU A 135 2.67 -2.90 -16.27
CA GLU A 135 2.65 -3.87 -17.38
C GLU A 135 2.87 -5.31 -16.88
N GLN A 136 3.80 -5.51 -15.92
CA GLN A 136 4.00 -6.81 -15.25
C GLN A 136 2.77 -7.25 -14.44
N ALA A 137 2.03 -6.31 -13.85
CA ALA A 137 0.75 -6.58 -13.19
C ALA A 137 -0.39 -6.89 -14.18
N GLY A 138 -0.15 -6.77 -15.49
CA GLY A 138 -1.10 -7.10 -16.55
C GLY A 138 -1.94 -5.91 -17.03
N PHE A 139 -1.59 -4.67 -16.66
CA PHE A 139 -2.24 -3.48 -17.21
C PHE A 139 -1.71 -3.17 -18.62
N SER A 140 -2.55 -2.60 -19.48
CA SER A 140 -2.09 -1.97 -20.70
C SER A 140 -1.17 -0.78 -20.37
N ARG A 141 0.04 -0.79 -20.90
CA ARG A 141 1.02 0.29 -20.68
C ARG A 141 0.47 1.67 -21.05
N GLN A 142 -0.23 1.76 -22.19
CA GLN A 142 -0.82 3.01 -22.65
C GLN A 142 -1.95 3.48 -21.73
N GLN A 143 -2.90 2.61 -21.42
CA GLN A 143 -4.02 2.96 -20.53
C GLN A 143 -3.54 3.36 -19.14
N PHE A 144 -2.53 2.66 -18.62
CA PHE A 144 -1.93 3.03 -17.34
C PHE A 144 -1.24 4.40 -17.39
N ALA A 145 -0.45 4.67 -18.43
CA ALA A 145 0.22 5.96 -18.60
C ALA A 145 -0.81 7.11 -18.72
N ASP A 146 -1.85 6.93 -19.53
CA ASP A 146 -2.93 7.92 -19.67
C ASP A 146 -3.65 8.20 -18.34
N ALA A 147 -3.94 7.16 -17.56
CA ALA A 147 -4.54 7.31 -16.24
C ALA A 147 -3.57 7.97 -15.25
N PHE A 148 -2.31 7.53 -15.20
CA PHE A 148 -1.28 8.07 -14.31
C PHE A 148 -1.05 9.59 -14.54
N ASP A 149 -1.07 10.04 -15.79
CA ASP A 149 -0.86 11.44 -16.15
C ASP A 149 -2.14 12.29 -16.03
N SER A 150 -3.29 11.67 -15.73
CA SER A 150 -4.57 12.38 -15.70
C SER A 150 -4.76 13.23 -14.43
N PRO A 151 -5.34 14.44 -14.57
CA PRO A 151 -5.71 15.27 -13.44
C PRO A 151 -6.69 14.59 -12.48
N GLU A 152 -7.56 13.71 -13.00
CA GLU A 152 -8.55 12.96 -12.23
C GLU A 152 -7.87 12.03 -11.23
N GLN A 153 -6.79 11.34 -11.63
CA GLN A 153 -6.08 10.43 -10.73
C GLN A 153 -5.19 11.18 -9.74
N GLN A 154 -4.64 12.32 -10.12
CA GLN A 154 -3.96 13.23 -9.18
C GLN A 154 -4.94 13.70 -8.09
N ALA A 155 -6.14 14.12 -8.48
CA ALA A 155 -7.18 14.52 -7.53
C ALA A 155 -7.67 13.35 -6.67
N ALA A 156 -7.84 12.15 -7.24
CA ALA A 156 -8.22 10.95 -6.50
C ALA A 156 -7.15 10.54 -5.46
N THR A 157 -5.87 10.68 -5.80
CA THR A 157 -4.76 10.42 -4.88
C THR A 157 -4.76 11.42 -3.71
N ALA A 158 -4.95 12.70 -4.02
CA ALA A 158 -5.08 13.74 -2.99
C ALA A 158 -6.31 13.52 -2.09
N ALA A 159 -7.43 13.05 -2.67
CA ALA A 159 -8.63 12.71 -1.92
C ALA A 159 -8.40 11.52 -0.96
N ASP A 160 -7.64 10.51 -1.37
CA ASP A 160 -7.22 9.41 -0.49
C ASP A 160 -6.42 9.93 0.72
N PHE A 161 -5.46 10.81 0.49
CA PHE A 161 -4.66 11.41 1.56
C PHE A 161 -5.53 12.19 2.54
N THR A 162 -6.44 13.01 2.02
CA THR A 162 -7.39 13.78 2.84
C THR A 162 -8.31 12.86 3.64
N TRP A 163 -8.87 11.84 3.01
CA TRP A 163 -9.76 10.88 3.68
C TRP A 163 -9.06 10.15 4.84
N SER A 164 -7.80 9.74 4.63
CA SER A 164 -6.98 9.12 5.67
C SER A 164 -6.74 10.07 6.85
N GLN A 165 -6.43 11.33 6.57
CA GLN A 165 -6.20 12.35 7.59
C GLN A 165 -7.48 12.69 8.36
N ASP A 166 -8.61 12.85 7.67
CA ASP A 166 -9.91 13.17 8.28
C ASP A 166 -10.40 12.07 9.23
N LEU A 167 -10.06 10.81 8.95
CA LEU A 167 -10.31 9.69 9.87
C LEU A 167 -9.31 9.61 11.03
N GLY A 168 -8.31 10.49 11.09
CA GLY A 168 -7.29 10.47 12.11
C GLY A 168 -6.30 9.31 11.98
N ILE A 169 -6.15 8.74 10.79
CA ILE A 169 -5.18 7.67 10.51
C ILE A 169 -3.79 8.31 10.42
N ALA A 170 -2.99 8.12 11.48
CA ALA A 170 -1.66 8.70 11.61
C ALA A 170 -0.52 7.73 11.26
N GLY A 171 -0.83 6.46 10.99
CA GLY A 171 0.17 5.42 10.72
C GLY A 171 -0.33 4.34 9.77
N PHE A 172 0.63 3.67 9.14
CA PHE A 172 0.40 2.58 8.19
C PHE A 172 1.21 1.35 8.61
N PRO A 173 0.70 0.15 8.33
CA PRO A 173 -0.58 -0.20 7.71
C PRO A 173 -1.77 0.06 8.63
N THR A 174 -2.93 0.44 8.08
CA THR A 174 -4.21 0.45 8.77
C THR A 174 -5.24 -0.33 7.96
N LEU A 175 -5.89 -1.29 8.58
CA LEU A 175 -6.88 -2.15 7.94
C LEU A 175 -8.23 -1.97 8.60
N LEU A 176 -9.22 -1.62 7.77
CA LEU A 176 -10.61 -1.43 8.16
C LEU A 176 -11.50 -2.42 7.41
N ALA A 177 -12.60 -2.80 8.03
CA ALA A 177 -13.68 -3.52 7.37
C ALA A 177 -14.94 -2.63 7.36
N GLU A 178 -15.56 -2.47 6.20
CA GLU A 178 -16.76 -1.64 6.04
C GLU A 178 -17.95 -2.49 5.66
N ARG A 179 -19.09 -2.21 6.28
CA ARG A 179 -20.38 -2.77 5.92
C ARG A 179 -21.48 -1.75 6.06
N ASN A 180 -22.22 -1.50 4.97
CA ASN A 180 -23.32 -0.55 4.93
C ASN A 180 -22.93 0.84 5.50
N GLY A 181 -21.73 1.31 5.19
CA GLY A 181 -21.19 2.59 5.67
C GLY A 181 -20.63 2.58 7.09
N GLN A 182 -20.69 1.45 7.81
CA GLN A 182 -20.10 1.32 9.14
C GLN A 182 -18.69 0.75 9.05
N LEU A 183 -17.73 1.45 9.65
CA LEU A 183 -16.32 1.07 9.71
C LEU A 183 -16.01 0.31 11.00
N ALA A 184 -15.27 -0.78 10.87
CA ALA A 184 -14.66 -1.52 11.97
C ALA A 184 -13.13 -1.53 11.79
N LEU A 185 -12.39 -1.12 12.82
CA LEU A 185 -10.93 -1.18 12.80
C LEU A 185 -10.49 -2.63 13.07
N LEU A 186 -9.73 -3.22 12.13
CA LEU A 186 -9.07 -4.51 12.32
C LEU A 186 -7.68 -4.34 12.91
N THR A 187 -6.88 -3.44 12.35
CA THR A 187 -5.57 -3.08 12.92
C THR A 187 -5.15 -1.66 12.53
N ASN A 188 -4.41 -1.02 13.42
CA ASN A 188 -3.65 0.18 13.18
C ASN A 188 -2.18 -0.12 13.52
N GLY A 189 -1.37 -0.42 12.51
CA GLY A 189 -0.02 -0.93 12.62
C GLY A 189 0.08 -2.44 12.39
N TYR A 190 1.32 -2.93 12.46
CA TYR A 190 1.61 -4.35 12.28
C TYR A 190 1.01 -5.20 13.39
N GLN A 191 0.33 -6.26 13.02
CA GLN A 191 -0.08 -7.39 13.86
C GLN A 191 0.14 -8.69 13.09
N PRO A 192 0.45 -9.81 13.75
CA PRO A 192 0.64 -11.08 13.09
C PRO A 192 -0.70 -11.65 12.57
N LEU A 193 -0.60 -12.51 11.56
CA LEU A 193 -1.77 -13.14 10.95
C LEU A 193 -2.62 -13.93 11.97
N SER A 194 -1.98 -14.56 12.96
CA SER A 194 -2.64 -15.32 14.02
C SER A 194 -3.65 -14.49 14.83
N GLU A 195 -3.41 -13.18 14.93
CA GLU A 195 -4.32 -12.25 15.63
C GLU A 195 -5.42 -11.73 14.69
N LEU A 196 -5.05 -11.40 13.44
CA LEU A 196 -5.95 -10.70 12.51
C LEU A 196 -6.90 -11.63 11.75
N SER A 197 -6.45 -12.82 11.35
CA SER A 197 -7.30 -13.75 10.61
C SER A 197 -8.57 -14.16 11.38
N PRO A 198 -8.52 -14.47 12.69
CA PRO A 198 -9.74 -14.72 13.46
C PRO A 198 -10.65 -13.49 13.62
N LEU A 199 -10.06 -12.28 13.70
CA LEU A 199 -10.86 -11.03 13.75
C LEU A 199 -11.63 -10.81 12.47
N LEU A 200 -10.95 -10.93 11.33
CA LEU A 200 -11.58 -10.83 10.01
C LEU A 200 -12.62 -11.93 9.82
N GLY A 201 -12.31 -13.18 10.20
CA GLY A 201 -13.25 -14.29 10.13
C GLY A 201 -14.58 -14.02 10.83
N ARG A 202 -14.53 -13.56 12.08
CA ARG A 202 -15.75 -13.18 12.84
C ARG A 202 -16.53 -12.04 12.17
N TRP A 203 -15.84 -11.08 11.58
CA TRP A 203 -16.51 -10.00 10.86
C TRP A 203 -17.19 -10.49 9.58
N LEU A 204 -16.53 -11.41 8.83
CA LEU A 204 -17.07 -12.04 7.62
C LEU A 204 -18.31 -12.89 7.93
N GLU A 205 -18.28 -13.71 8.99
CA GLU A 205 -19.41 -14.57 9.41
C GLU A 205 -20.66 -13.77 9.73
N ARG A 206 -20.53 -12.63 10.43
CA ARG A 206 -21.65 -11.71 10.69
C ARG A 206 -22.23 -11.11 9.40
N ALA A 207 -21.46 -11.16 8.29
CA ALA A 207 -21.92 -10.71 6.98
C ALA A 207 -22.88 -11.71 6.33
N ALA A 208 -22.64 -12.98 6.53
CA ALA A 208 -23.44 -14.06 5.94
C ALA A 208 -24.78 -14.28 6.68
N SER A 209 -24.89 -13.77 7.91
CA SER A 209 -26.05 -13.99 8.80
C SER A 209 -27.05 -12.82 8.85
N ALA A 210 -26.79 -11.73 8.15
CA ALA A 210 -27.62 -10.50 8.09
C ALA A 210 -28.17 -10.27 6.67
#